data_0269df84252764e81e57b30b8365df85
#
_entry.id   0269df84252764e81e57b30b8365df85
#
_cell.length_a   1.000
_cell.length_b   1.000
_cell.length_c   1.000
_cell.angle_alpha   90.00
_cell.angle_beta   90.00
_cell.angle_gamma   90.00
#
_symmetry.space_group_name_H-M   'P 1'
#
loop_
_entity.id
_entity.type
_entity.pdbx_description
1 polymer ?
#
loop_
_entity_poly.entity_id
_entity_poly.type
_entity_poly.pdbx_seq_one_letter_code
_entity_poly.pdbx_strand_id
1 'polypeptide(L)'
;PYTPGISVIAPAFNEEKTIIDNVNSMLALEYPLFEVVIVNDGSTDSTLEKMTEYYELVEVPYAYIERIKTRPFRRLLKSSNPKYSRLIVVDKENGGTKADASNAGINVASHPYFICTDVDCILEKYALYRCISPIISSEKQVIAVSGTMLMANGCVVKDGQIIDVRTPRTPIPLFQNLEYMRSYLIGKMGWSAINGMP
;
A
#
# COMPACT_ATOMS: atom_id res chain seq x y z
N PRO A 1 -15.26 -6.27 -19.97
CA PRO A 1 -14.00 -5.55 -19.87
C PRO A 1 -13.04 -6.36 -18.98
N TYR A 2 -11.79 -6.49 -19.40
CA TYR A 2 -10.76 -7.17 -18.62
C TYR A 2 -10.38 -6.31 -17.41
N THR A 3 -10.52 -6.87 -16.21
CA THR A 3 -10.15 -6.21 -14.95
C THR A 3 -9.01 -7.00 -14.31
N PRO A 4 -7.76 -6.58 -14.49
CA PRO A 4 -6.61 -7.32 -13.97
C PRO A 4 -6.55 -7.27 -12.45
N GLY A 5 -6.01 -8.32 -11.82
CA GLY A 5 -5.77 -8.34 -10.38
C GLY A 5 -4.62 -7.41 -9.97
N ILE A 6 -4.72 -6.84 -8.77
CA ILE A 6 -3.74 -5.90 -8.22
C ILE A 6 -3.37 -6.33 -6.78
N SER A 7 -2.07 -6.38 -6.48
CA SER A 7 -1.55 -6.60 -5.13
C SER A 7 -1.17 -5.25 -4.50
N VAL A 8 -1.81 -4.89 -3.39
CA VAL A 8 -1.47 -3.70 -2.59
C VAL A 8 -0.43 -4.11 -1.55
N ILE A 9 0.78 -3.59 -1.67
CA ILE A 9 1.92 -3.94 -0.83
C ILE A 9 2.23 -2.77 0.10
N ALA A 10 2.24 -3.04 1.41
CA ALA A 10 2.52 -2.04 2.42
C ALA A 10 3.49 -2.58 3.48
N PRO A 11 4.75 -2.10 3.48
CA PRO A 11 5.70 -2.36 4.56
C PRO A 11 5.27 -1.72 5.87
N ALA A 12 5.39 -2.46 6.97
CA ALA A 12 5.08 -2.02 8.33
C ALA A 12 6.27 -2.29 9.25
N PHE A 13 6.66 -1.28 10.04
CA PHE A 13 7.68 -1.39 11.08
C PHE A 13 7.32 -0.53 12.27
N ASN A 14 7.00 -1.16 13.41
CA ASN A 14 6.61 -0.49 14.66
C ASN A 14 5.39 0.43 14.51
N GLU A 15 4.30 -0.11 13.99
CA GLU A 15 3.03 0.59 13.70
C GLU A 15 1.88 0.15 14.65
N GLU A 16 2.19 -0.32 15.85
CA GLU A 16 1.20 -0.90 16.78
C GLU A 16 -0.02 -0.03 17.08
N LYS A 17 0.10 1.30 16.90
CA LYS A 17 -0.98 2.25 17.21
C LYS A 17 -2.01 2.39 16.11
N THR A 18 -1.60 2.21 14.86
CA THR A 18 -2.39 2.56 13.67
C THR A 18 -2.61 1.41 12.72
N ILE A 19 -1.88 0.31 12.89
CA ILE A 19 -1.85 -0.80 11.92
C ILE A 19 -3.23 -1.38 11.59
N ILE A 20 -4.11 -1.52 12.57
CA ILE A 20 -5.45 -2.08 12.36
C ILE A 20 -6.31 -1.14 11.49
N ASP A 21 -6.32 0.16 11.81
CA ASP A 21 -7.09 1.14 11.06
C ASP A 21 -6.56 1.28 9.63
N ASN A 22 -5.24 1.28 9.46
CA ASN A 22 -4.58 1.39 8.18
C ASN A 22 -4.84 0.16 7.28
N VAL A 23 -4.74 -1.04 7.82
CA VAL A 23 -5.05 -2.28 7.07
C VAL A 23 -6.54 -2.36 6.73
N ASN A 24 -7.43 -1.98 7.65
CA ASN A 24 -8.87 -1.92 7.37
C ASN A 24 -9.17 -0.93 6.23
N SER A 25 -8.49 0.21 6.19
CA SER A 25 -8.60 1.18 5.09
C SER A 25 -8.23 0.57 3.74
N MET A 26 -7.14 -0.19 3.67
CA MET A 26 -6.72 -0.88 2.45
C MET A 26 -7.69 -1.99 2.03
N LEU A 27 -8.21 -2.75 3.00
CA LEU A 27 -9.21 -3.80 2.73
C LEU A 27 -10.56 -3.25 2.27
N ALA A 28 -10.86 -1.99 2.58
CA ALA A 28 -12.09 -1.28 2.19
C ALA A 28 -12.02 -0.66 0.78
N LEU A 29 -10.92 -0.85 0.03
CA LEU A 29 -10.81 -0.35 -1.34
C LEU A 29 -11.85 -1.01 -2.25
N GLU A 30 -12.45 -0.21 -3.12
CA GLU A 30 -13.40 -0.70 -4.11
C GLU A 30 -12.68 -1.08 -5.39
N TYR A 31 -12.39 -2.39 -5.49
CA TYR A 31 -11.86 -3.01 -6.70
C TYR A 31 -12.19 -4.50 -6.69
N PRO A 32 -12.60 -5.12 -7.81
CA PRO A 32 -13.14 -6.49 -7.78
C PRO A 32 -12.09 -7.55 -7.45
N LEU A 33 -10.88 -7.43 -7.97
CA LEU A 33 -9.83 -8.44 -7.83
C LEU A 33 -8.54 -7.82 -7.29
N PHE A 34 -8.38 -7.84 -5.97
CA PHE A 34 -7.17 -7.38 -5.32
C PHE A 34 -6.88 -8.17 -4.04
N GLU A 35 -5.65 -8.08 -3.60
CA GLU A 35 -5.17 -8.55 -2.30
C GLU A 35 -4.36 -7.44 -1.60
N VAL A 36 -4.24 -7.55 -0.29
CA VAL A 36 -3.44 -6.66 0.55
C VAL A 36 -2.32 -7.48 1.17
N VAL A 37 -1.09 -7.12 0.88
CA VAL A 37 0.13 -7.77 1.37
C VAL A 37 0.82 -6.83 2.34
N ILE A 38 0.67 -7.08 3.64
CA ILE A 38 1.39 -6.34 4.69
C ILE A 38 2.71 -7.05 4.97
N VAL A 39 3.80 -6.32 4.92
CA VAL A 39 5.12 -6.87 5.23
C VAL A 39 5.58 -6.33 6.58
N ASN A 40 5.50 -7.17 7.61
CA ASN A 40 6.08 -6.89 8.93
C ASN A 40 7.60 -7.03 8.84
N ASP A 41 8.31 -5.91 8.73
CA ASP A 41 9.76 -5.84 8.54
C ASP A 41 10.49 -5.92 9.88
N GLY A 42 10.21 -6.98 10.65
CA GLY A 42 10.85 -7.24 11.92
C GLY A 42 10.49 -6.24 13.00
N SER A 43 9.22 -5.84 13.11
CA SER A 43 8.75 -4.98 14.22
C SER A 43 9.13 -5.55 15.58
N THR A 44 9.45 -4.65 16.50
CA THR A 44 9.85 -4.96 17.88
C THR A 44 8.78 -4.58 18.92
N ASP A 45 7.73 -3.92 18.47
CA ASP A 45 6.53 -3.59 19.24
C ASP A 45 5.41 -4.64 19.02
N SER A 46 4.19 -4.36 19.45
CA SER A 46 3.05 -5.26 19.33
C SER A 46 2.34 -5.20 17.95
N THR A 47 3.01 -4.73 16.90
CA THR A 47 2.40 -4.62 15.56
C THR A 47 1.89 -5.97 15.04
N LEU A 48 2.73 -6.99 15.08
CA LEU A 48 2.38 -8.32 14.54
C LEU A 48 1.35 -9.03 15.42
N GLU A 49 1.49 -8.94 16.73
CA GLU A 49 0.57 -9.54 17.70
C GLU A 49 -0.84 -8.98 17.53
N LYS A 50 -0.98 -7.66 17.42
CA LYS A 50 -2.27 -6.99 17.17
C LYS A 50 -2.92 -7.43 15.88
N MET A 51 -2.14 -7.50 14.78
CA MET A 51 -2.66 -8.02 13.52
C MET A 51 -3.09 -9.47 13.64
N THR A 52 -2.29 -10.30 14.31
CA THR A 52 -2.59 -11.73 14.48
C THR A 52 -3.88 -11.94 15.24
N GLU A 53 -4.09 -11.21 16.33
CA GLU A 53 -5.30 -11.30 17.13
C GLU A 53 -6.52 -10.76 16.38
N TYR A 54 -6.43 -9.54 15.82
CA TYR A 54 -7.58 -8.87 15.21
C TYR A 54 -8.07 -9.56 13.93
N TYR A 55 -7.14 -10.03 13.09
CA TYR A 55 -7.45 -10.66 11.79
C TYR A 55 -7.50 -12.20 11.88
N GLU A 56 -7.34 -12.78 13.07
CA GLU A 56 -7.32 -14.25 13.26
C GLU A 56 -6.29 -14.91 12.33
N LEU A 57 -5.05 -14.36 12.33
CA LEU A 57 -4.02 -14.82 11.42
C LEU A 57 -3.47 -16.19 11.84
N VAL A 58 -3.35 -17.08 10.87
CA VAL A 58 -2.73 -18.40 11.02
C VAL A 58 -1.57 -18.55 10.02
N GLU A 59 -0.56 -19.28 10.46
CA GLU A 59 0.57 -19.58 9.57
C GLU A 59 0.12 -20.54 8.48
N VAL A 60 0.52 -20.25 7.25
CA VAL A 60 0.21 -21.10 6.09
C VAL A 60 1.49 -21.55 5.41
N PRO A 61 1.59 -22.84 4.99
CA PRO A 61 2.67 -23.27 4.14
C PRO A 61 2.55 -22.56 2.80
N TYR A 62 3.59 -21.81 2.44
CA TYR A 62 3.58 -21.06 1.17
C TYR A 62 4.89 -21.28 0.43
N ALA A 63 4.77 -21.76 -0.80
CA ALA A 63 5.88 -21.79 -1.73
C ALA A 63 5.85 -20.50 -2.57
N TYR A 64 6.87 -19.68 -2.46
CA TYR A 64 7.06 -18.50 -3.31
C TYR A 64 8.37 -18.62 -4.09
N ILE A 65 8.43 -17.95 -5.22
CA ILE A 65 9.66 -17.86 -6.00
C ILE A 65 10.34 -16.56 -5.62
N GLU A 66 11.48 -16.65 -4.95
CA GLU A 66 12.29 -15.46 -4.66
C GLU A 66 12.89 -14.93 -5.98
N ARG A 67 12.19 -13.98 -6.59
CA ARG A 67 12.65 -13.28 -7.82
C ARG A 67 13.59 -12.15 -7.50
N ILE A 68 13.39 -11.50 -6.35
CA ILE A 68 14.18 -10.37 -5.88
C ILE A 68 14.75 -10.78 -4.52
N LYS A 69 16.08 -10.68 -4.36
CA LYS A 69 16.74 -11.05 -3.11
C LYS A 69 16.32 -10.11 -1.98
N THR A 70 15.93 -10.68 -0.84
CA THR A 70 15.53 -9.96 0.36
C THR A 70 16.13 -10.60 1.61
N ARG A 71 15.96 -9.97 2.78
CA ARG A 71 16.22 -10.64 4.05
C ARG A 71 15.23 -11.80 4.25
N PRO A 72 15.62 -12.85 4.98
CA PRO A 72 14.84 -14.07 5.11
C PRO A 72 13.43 -13.84 5.65
N PHE A 73 12.48 -14.56 5.11
CA PHE A 73 11.14 -14.73 5.68
C PHE A 73 11.23 -15.61 6.93
N ARG A 74 10.42 -15.27 7.92
CA ARG A 74 10.15 -16.12 9.07
C ARG A 74 8.93 -16.99 8.81
N ARG A 75 7.83 -16.37 8.37
CA ARG A 75 6.55 -17.05 8.10
C ARG A 75 5.64 -16.21 7.22
N LEU A 76 4.68 -16.87 6.63
CA LEU A 76 3.55 -16.25 5.94
C LEU A 76 2.28 -16.53 6.71
N LEU A 77 1.44 -15.51 6.88
CA LEU A 77 0.20 -15.60 7.64
C LEU A 77 -0.97 -15.19 6.75
N LYS A 78 -2.09 -15.89 6.91
CA LYS A 78 -3.38 -15.54 6.30
C LYS A 78 -4.47 -15.56 7.36
N SER A 79 -5.54 -14.79 7.15
CA SER A 79 -6.69 -14.84 8.04
C SER A 79 -7.45 -16.16 7.90
N SER A 80 -7.82 -16.78 9.03
CA SER A 80 -8.77 -17.88 9.08
C SER A 80 -10.22 -17.39 8.92
N ASN A 81 -10.46 -16.09 9.09
CA ASN A 81 -11.75 -15.45 8.92
C ASN A 81 -11.98 -15.07 7.47
N PRO A 82 -13.01 -15.61 6.78
CA PRO A 82 -13.30 -15.31 5.37
C PRO A 82 -13.49 -13.83 5.05
N LYS A 83 -13.89 -13.03 6.03
CA LYS A 83 -14.04 -11.57 5.90
C LYS A 83 -12.72 -10.90 5.45
N TYR A 84 -11.60 -11.44 5.89
CA TYR A 84 -10.27 -10.91 5.63
C TYR A 84 -9.45 -11.78 4.66
N SER A 85 -10.12 -12.56 3.83
CA SER A 85 -9.49 -13.50 2.87
C SER A 85 -8.53 -12.83 1.88
N ARG A 86 -8.65 -11.53 1.69
CA ARG A 86 -7.74 -10.72 0.84
C ARG A 86 -6.44 -10.32 1.54
N LEU A 87 -6.33 -10.54 2.86
CA LEU A 87 -5.16 -10.14 3.64
C LEU A 87 -4.10 -11.24 3.66
N ILE A 88 -2.88 -10.87 3.36
CA ILE A 88 -1.68 -11.67 3.50
C ILE A 88 -0.70 -10.87 4.36
N VAL A 89 -0.10 -11.50 5.36
CA VAL A 89 0.93 -10.89 6.19
C VAL A 89 2.22 -11.68 6.05
N VAL A 90 3.28 -11.00 5.67
CA VAL A 90 4.64 -11.53 5.60
C VAL A 90 5.38 -11.09 6.84
N ASP A 91 5.84 -12.02 7.66
CA ASP A 91 6.74 -11.75 8.78
C ASP A 91 8.17 -12.10 8.38
N LYS A 92 9.08 -11.14 8.45
CA LYS A 92 10.47 -11.30 8.02
C LYS A 92 11.47 -10.64 8.96
N GLU A 93 12.74 -10.93 8.79
CA GLU A 93 13.82 -10.19 9.43
C GLU A 93 13.91 -8.77 8.88
N ASN A 94 14.17 -7.80 9.77
CA ASN A 94 14.32 -6.41 9.36
C ASN A 94 15.44 -6.25 8.32
N GLY A 95 15.07 -5.68 7.19
CA GLY A 95 15.98 -5.44 6.06
C GLY A 95 16.73 -4.11 6.15
N GLY A 96 16.39 -3.27 7.13
CA GLY A 96 16.97 -1.93 7.31
C GLY A 96 16.55 -0.92 6.23
N THR A 97 15.75 -1.31 5.25
CA THR A 97 15.24 -0.43 4.20
C THR A 97 13.82 -0.80 3.80
N LYS A 98 13.00 0.22 3.51
CA LYS A 98 11.66 0.03 2.95
C LYS A 98 11.68 -0.76 1.64
N ALA A 99 12.74 -0.60 0.84
CA ALA A 99 12.87 -1.30 -0.44
C ALA A 99 12.96 -2.82 -0.25
N ASP A 100 13.71 -3.30 0.74
CA ASP A 100 13.81 -4.72 1.05
C ASP A 100 12.45 -5.31 1.45
N ALA A 101 11.71 -4.61 2.30
CA ALA A 101 10.37 -5.02 2.71
C ALA A 101 9.37 -4.99 1.52
N SER A 102 9.41 -3.96 0.68
CA SER A 102 8.57 -3.89 -0.53
C SER A 102 8.88 -5.04 -1.49
N ASN A 103 10.16 -5.36 -1.71
CA ASN A 103 10.59 -6.47 -2.55
C ASN A 103 10.11 -7.84 -2.00
N ALA A 104 10.10 -8.00 -0.68
CA ALA A 104 9.52 -9.19 -0.05
C ALA A 104 8.02 -9.32 -0.36
N GLY A 105 7.28 -8.22 -0.29
CA GLY A 105 5.88 -8.18 -0.70
C GLY A 105 5.66 -8.50 -2.17
N ILE A 106 6.51 -7.99 -3.07
CA ILE A 106 6.46 -8.29 -4.51
C ILE A 106 6.69 -9.78 -4.78
N ASN A 107 7.61 -10.41 -4.06
CA ASN A 107 7.86 -11.86 -4.22
C ASN A 107 6.64 -12.72 -3.84
N VAL A 108 5.80 -12.23 -2.93
CA VAL A 108 4.59 -12.92 -2.44
C VAL A 108 3.34 -12.56 -3.25
N ALA A 109 3.37 -11.43 -3.93
CA ALA A 109 2.24 -10.92 -4.71
C ALA A 109 1.77 -11.94 -5.76
N SER A 110 0.45 -12.21 -5.79
CA SER A 110 -0.16 -13.21 -6.70
C SER A 110 -0.73 -12.60 -7.97
N HIS A 111 -0.85 -11.27 -8.02
CA HIS A 111 -1.42 -10.57 -9.17
C HIS A 111 -0.36 -9.99 -10.12
N PRO A 112 -0.70 -9.77 -11.41
CA PRO A 112 0.24 -9.25 -12.40
C PRO A 112 0.63 -7.80 -12.21
N TYR A 113 -0.18 -7.04 -11.48
CA TYR A 113 0.10 -5.64 -11.13
C TYR A 113 0.20 -5.49 -9.63
N PHE A 114 1.08 -4.59 -9.20
CA PHE A 114 1.19 -4.25 -7.79
C PHE A 114 1.27 -2.73 -7.59
N ILE A 115 0.86 -2.28 -6.42
CA ILE A 115 1.06 -0.92 -5.93
C ILE A 115 1.81 -1.00 -4.60
N CYS A 116 2.88 -0.22 -4.48
CA CYS A 116 3.58 -0.06 -3.20
C CYS A 116 3.14 1.26 -2.55
N THR A 117 2.74 1.19 -1.30
CA THR A 117 2.34 2.35 -0.51
C THR A 117 2.94 2.28 0.89
N ASP A 118 2.96 3.40 1.62
CA ASP A 118 3.23 3.38 3.05
C ASP A 118 2.02 2.83 3.79
N VAL A 119 2.25 2.08 4.87
CA VAL A 119 1.15 1.49 5.63
C VAL A 119 0.27 2.56 6.30
N ASP A 120 0.84 3.73 6.59
CA ASP A 120 0.17 4.89 7.18
C ASP A 120 -0.53 5.82 6.17
N CYS A 121 -0.49 5.47 4.88
CA CYS A 121 -1.20 6.20 3.83
C CYS A 121 -2.63 5.72 3.68
N ILE A 122 -3.58 6.66 3.65
CA ILE A 122 -4.98 6.39 3.32
C ILE A 122 -5.13 6.50 1.80
N LEU A 123 -5.46 5.38 1.16
CA LEU A 123 -5.77 5.33 -0.26
C LEU A 123 -7.21 5.77 -0.50
N GLU A 124 -7.43 6.55 -1.55
CA GLU A 124 -8.78 6.89 -1.97
C GLU A 124 -9.54 5.62 -2.43
N LYS A 125 -10.83 5.55 -2.14
CA LYS A 125 -11.69 4.39 -2.34
C LYS A 125 -11.55 3.70 -3.70
N TYR A 126 -11.40 4.49 -4.78
CA TYR A 126 -11.25 4.04 -6.15
C TYR A 126 -9.81 4.17 -6.69
N ALA A 127 -8.82 4.28 -5.80
CA ALA A 127 -7.42 4.48 -6.19
C ALA A 127 -6.92 3.41 -7.17
N LEU A 128 -7.28 2.15 -6.97
CA LEU A 128 -6.86 1.05 -7.84
C LEU A 128 -7.43 1.20 -9.26
N TYR A 129 -8.68 1.62 -9.40
CA TYR A 129 -9.26 1.91 -10.73
C TYR A 129 -8.54 3.07 -11.42
N ARG A 130 -8.22 4.13 -10.68
CA ARG A 130 -7.52 5.29 -11.22
C ARG A 130 -6.09 4.96 -11.65
N CYS A 131 -5.39 4.12 -10.88
CA CYS A 131 -4.03 3.70 -11.21
C CYS A 131 -3.98 2.74 -12.41
N ILE A 132 -4.92 1.79 -12.51
CA ILE A 132 -4.89 0.80 -13.60
C ILE A 132 -5.43 1.34 -14.92
N SER A 133 -6.32 2.34 -14.88
CA SER A 133 -6.95 2.89 -16.08
C SER A 133 -5.95 3.38 -17.14
N PRO A 134 -4.92 4.18 -16.84
CA PRO A 134 -3.93 4.61 -17.83
C PRO A 134 -3.16 3.43 -18.44
N ILE A 135 -2.93 2.36 -17.66
CA ILE A 135 -2.21 1.18 -18.12
C ILE A 135 -3.02 0.42 -19.17
N ILE A 136 -4.34 0.29 -18.93
CA ILE A 136 -5.21 -0.48 -19.82
C ILE A 136 -5.62 0.31 -21.07
N SER A 137 -5.83 1.64 -20.93
CA SER A 137 -6.36 2.49 -22.00
C SER A 137 -5.28 3.06 -22.92
N SER A 138 -4.00 2.98 -22.57
CA SER A 138 -2.91 3.52 -23.37
C SER A 138 -2.58 2.61 -24.55
N GLU A 139 -2.39 3.21 -25.73
CA GLU A 139 -1.80 2.52 -26.89
C GLU A 139 -0.30 2.27 -26.71
N LYS A 140 0.35 2.98 -25.78
CA LYS A 140 1.78 2.84 -25.44
C LYS A 140 1.92 1.90 -24.25
N GLN A 141 3.04 1.19 -24.16
CA GLN A 141 3.37 0.40 -22.99
C GLN A 141 3.61 1.33 -21.80
N VAL A 142 2.69 1.31 -20.82
CA VAL A 142 2.82 2.01 -19.54
C VAL A 142 3.38 1.02 -18.53
N ILE A 143 4.56 1.31 -17.98
CA ILE A 143 5.26 0.44 -17.03
C ILE A 143 5.05 0.84 -15.58
N ALA A 144 4.72 2.10 -15.32
CA ALA A 144 4.46 2.61 -13.97
C ALA A 144 3.49 3.80 -13.99
N VAL A 145 2.70 3.91 -12.93
CA VAL A 145 1.78 5.03 -12.68
C VAL A 145 1.98 5.49 -11.24
N SER A 146 2.05 6.78 -11.01
CA SER A 146 2.17 7.37 -9.67
C SER A 146 0.89 8.11 -9.29
N GLY A 147 0.46 7.94 -8.05
CA GLY A 147 -0.63 8.72 -7.44
C GLY A 147 -0.17 10.06 -6.90
N THR A 148 -1.11 11.00 -6.74
CA THR A 148 -0.88 12.27 -6.03
C THR A 148 -1.03 12.07 -4.54
N MET A 149 -0.09 12.58 -3.74
CA MET A 149 -0.17 12.61 -2.28
C MET A 149 -0.64 13.99 -1.80
N LEU A 150 -1.55 13.99 -0.84
CA LEU A 150 -2.04 15.17 -0.15
C LEU A 150 -2.03 14.92 1.36
N MET A 151 -1.93 16.00 2.14
CA MET A 151 -2.01 15.90 3.60
C MET A 151 -3.45 15.59 4.02
N ALA A 152 -3.63 14.55 4.82
CA ALA A 152 -4.93 14.21 5.39
C ALA A 152 -5.34 15.12 6.57
N ASN A 153 -4.44 16.00 7.03
CA ASN A 153 -4.72 16.93 8.13
C ASN A 153 -5.88 17.86 7.79
N GLY A 154 -6.90 17.82 8.61
CA GLY A 154 -8.13 18.59 8.42
C GLY A 154 -9.22 17.88 7.62
N CYS A 155 -8.91 16.82 6.90
CA CYS A 155 -9.90 15.94 6.27
C CYS A 155 -10.73 15.19 7.31
N VAL A 156 -11.94 14.81 6.95
CA VAL A 156 -12.77 13.94 7.78
C VAL A 156 -12.54 12.50 7.34
N VAL A 157 -11.98 11.70 8.25
CA VAL A 157 -11.74 10.27 8.05
C VAL A 157 -12.78 9.49 8.85
N LYS A 158 -13.44 8.54 8.21
CA LYS A 158 -14.38 7.61 8.85
C LYS A 158 -14.15 6.20 8.30
N ASP A 159 -14.04 5.24 9.20
CA ASP A 159 -13.81 3.82 8.87
C ASP A 159 -12.60 3.62 7.91
N GLY A 160 -11.52 4.40 8.14
CA GLY A 160 -10.30 4.36 7.30
C GLY A 160 -10.46 5.01 5.91
N GLN A 161 -11.57 5.66 5.61
CA GLN A 161 -11.81 6.33 4.33
C GLN A 161 -11.96 7.84 4.52
N ILE A 162 -11.41 8.62 3.60
CA ILE A 162 -11.61 10.06 3.57
C ILE A 162 -12.99 10.33 2.98
N ILE A 163 -13.90 10.86 3.82
CA ILE A 163 -15.28 11.19 3.42
C ILE A 163 -15.48 12.67 3.08
N ASP A 164 -14.56 13.53 3.54
CA ASP A 164 -14.59 14.96 3.23
C ASP A 164 -13.14 15.50 3.17
N VAL A 165 -12.80 16.06 2.02
CA VAL A 165 -11.46 16.61 1.76
C VAL A 165 -11.45 18.08 2.15
N ARG A 166 -10.62 18.44 3.11
CA ARG A 166 -10.47 19.82 3.59
C ARG A 166 -9.02 20.25 3.57
N THR A 167 -8.81 21.52 3.26
CA THR A 167 -7.48 22.14 3.38
C THR A 167 -7.07 22.26 4.85
N PRO A 168 -5.82 21.91 5.19
CA PRO A 168 -5.31 22.13 6.53
C PRO A 168 -5.44 23.59 6.96
N ARG A 169 -5.82 23.83 8.22
CA ARG A 169 -5.97 25.17 8.78
C ARG A 169 -4.73 25.65 9.55
N THR A 170 -3.82 24.74 9.88
CA THR A 170 -2.57 25.07 10.58
C THR A 170 -1.44 25.29 9.57
N PRO A 171 -0.48 26.21 9.84
CA PRO A 171 0.53 26.61 8.86
C PRO A 171 1.41 25.47 8.37
N ILE A 172 1.92 24.61 9.26
CA ILE A 172 2.87 23.55 8.88
C ILE A 172 2.26 22.53 7.91
N PRO A 173 1.11 21.90 8.19
CA PRO A 173 0.46 21.03 7.22
C PRO A 173 0.03 21.73 5.93
N LEU A 174 -0.33 23.02 6.00
CA LEU A 174 -0.65 23.80 4.81
C LEU A 174 0.56 23.97 3.90
N PHE A 175 1.72 24.36 4.45
CA PHE A 175 2.97 24.47 3.68
C PHE A 175 3.40 23.13 3.11
N GLN A 176 3.27 22.04 3.87
CA GLN A 176 3.60 20.71 3.40
C GLN A 176 2.67 20.26 2.26
N ASN A 177 1.39 20.59 2.34
CA ASN A 177 0.43 20.30 1.25
C ASN A 177 0.79 21.07 -0.04
N LEU A 178 1.15 22.36 0.09
CA LEU A 178 1.62 23.16 -1.03
C LEU A 178 2.91 22.61 -1.65
N GLU A 179 3.84 22.13 -0.82
CA GLU A 179 5.09 21.53 -1.28
C GLU A 179 4.84 20.21 -2.04
N TYR A 180 3.92 19.36 -1.57
CA TYR A 180 3.53 18.15 -2.28
C TYR A 180 2.87 18.46 -3.63
N MET A 181 1.97 19.44 -3.66
CA MET A 181 1.34 19.88 -4.92
C MET A 181 2.38 20.44 -5.89
N ARG A 182 3.31 21.27 -5.41
CA ARG A 182 4.41 21.81 -6.23
C ARG A 182 5.29 20.68 -6.78
N SER A 183 5.70 19.77 -5.92
CA SER A 183 6.54 18.62 -6.31
C SER A 183 5.84 17.75 -7.36
N TYR A 184 4.53 17.52 -7.21
CA TYR A 184 3.76 16.75 -8.16
C TYR A 184 3.62 17.47 -9.50
N LEU A 185 3.19 18.74 -9.51
CA LEU A 185 2.92 19.51 -10.72
C LEU A 185 4.21 19.82 -11.50
N ILE A 186 5.26 20.25 -10.82
CA ILE A 186 6.51 20.68 -11.47
C ILE A 186 7.43 19.48 -11.68
N GLY A 187 7.63 18.65 -10.65
CA GLY A 187 8.51 17.50 -10.73
C GLY A 187 7.91 16.37 -11.56
N LYS A 188 6.90 15.71 -11.03
CA LYS A 188 6.38 14.47 -11.64
C LYS A 188 5.68 14.69 -12.98
N MET A 189 4.77 15.66 -13.08
CA MET A 189 4.07 15.93 -14.34
C MET A 189 5.02 16.51 -15.40
N GLY A 190 5.96 17.38 -14.98
CA GLY A 190 6.95 17.94 -15.90
C GLY A 190 7.86 16.86 -16.51
N TRP A 191 8.38 15.94 -15.68
CA TRP A 191 9.15 14.80 -16.15
C TRP A 191 8.35 13.85 -17.05
N SER A 192 7.11 13.57 -16.69
CA SER A 192 6.21 12.73 -17.50
C SER A 192 5.96 13.32 -18.87
N ALA A 193 5.86 14.65 -19.00
CA ALA A 193 5.65 15.33 -20.27
C ALA A 193 6.80 15.16 -21.28
N ILE A 194 8.01 14.89 -20.78
CA ILE A 194 9.20 14.62 -21.61
C ILE A 194 9.58 13.13 -21.66
N ASN A 195 8.64 12.24 -21.33
CA ASN A 195 8.82 10.78 -21.23
C ASN A 195 9.88 10.36 -20.17
N GLY A 196 10.18 11.20 -19.19
CA GLY A 196 10.97 10.85 -18.02
C GLY A 196 10.14 10.07 -17.03
N MET A 197 10.78 9.17 -16.25
CA MET A 197 10.13 8.56 -15.10
C MET A 197 10.17 9.53 -13.91
N PRO A 198 9.03 9.76 -13.20
CA PRO A 198 8.97 10.60 -12.01
C PRO A 198 9.54 9.89 -10.77
#